data_1aa5376119788d5c0d62b810ff56a6ab
#
_entry.id   1aa5376119788d5c0d62b810ff56a6ab
#
_cell.length_a   1.000
_cell.length_b   1.000
_cell.length_c   1.000
_cell.angle_alpha   90.00
_cell.angle_beta   90.00
_cell.angle_gamma   90.00
#
_symmetry.space_group_name_H-M   'P 1'
#
loop_
_entity.id
_entity.type
_entity.pdbx_description
1 polymer ?
#
loop_
_entity_poly.entity_id
_entity_poly.type
_entity_poly.pdbx_seq_one_letter_code
_entity_poly.pdbx_strand_id
1 'polypeptide(L)'
;MQPTDTMKRTMAEVVAQRRTEMSPGRIFAEACAAKGTDAVVEYDVTITDSLTSSRRKPRYPARNMIKVVDLSKDPRRYYWHESLPDPGAPQVHEADLRREAANRFHRSPVPELLPTTAWVQVPPDLWEDIETFESFINYRLIVRLSTAENDTIIRGAGGLLNMPQIARMTSRGSFSSTILAACNEVEQMGGTADGLIINPADYYAFMGEGRLMDDIERNGVFIVRTRLVEPGTALVGDFGHGALLFDAGRSVIRFAEPPPGTFAEPGGLALMAQIHERVVVNLPTNFFVVSL
;
A
#
# COMPACT_ATOMS: atom_id res chain seq x y z
N MET A 1 27.04 -45.86 -11.91
CA MET A 1 25.71 -45.31 -12.17
C MET A 1 24.98 -45.24 -10.83
N GLN A 2 25.04 -44.12 -10.12
CA GLN A 2 24.43 -43.95 -8.81
C GLN A 2 22.96 -43.55 -8.99
N PRO A 3 22.03 -44.06 -8.17
CA PRO A 3 20.63 -43.68 -8.27
C PRO A 3 20.44 -42.29 -7.75
N THR A 4 19.76 -41.48 -8.56
CA THR A 4 19.28 -40.13 -8.26
C THR A 4 18.47 -40.13 -6.97
N ASP A 5 18.94 -39.37 -6.02
CA ASP A 5 18.28 -39.11 -4.72
C ASP A 5 16.98 -38.32 -4.99
N THR A 6 15.90 -39.03 -5.13
CA THR A 6 14.56 -38.46 -5.27
C THR A 6 14.15 -37.98 -3.89
N MET A 7 14.40 -36.73 -3.63
CA MET A 7 14.04 -36.00 -2.39
C MET A 7 12.56 -36.23 -2.07
N LYS A 8 12.27 -37.12 -1.11
CA LYS A 8 10.92 -37.37 -0.62
C LYS A 8 10.45 -36.14 0.15
N ARG A 9 9.70 -35.27 -0.52
CA ARG A 9 9.03 -34.15 0.17
C ARG A 9 7.97 -34.73 1.12
N THR A 10 7.92 -34.19 2.34
CA THR A 10 6.88 -34.58 3.29
C THR A 10 5.52 -34.03 2.82
N MET A 11 4.42 -34.71 3.19
CA MET A 11 3.06 -34.21 2.85
C MET A 11 2.83 -32.79 3.35
N ALA A 12 3.44 -32.40 4.47
CA ALA A 12 3.38 -31.04 4.98
C ALA A 12 4.06 -30.02 4.05
N GLU A 13 5.21 -30.35 3.46
CA GLU A 13 5.92 -29.49 2.49
C GLU A 13 5.15 -29.40 1.17
N VAL A 14 4.56 -30.49 0.69
CA VAL A 14 3.72 -30.48 -0.51
C VAL A 14 2.46 -29.63 -0.30
N VAL A 15 1.83 -29.70 0.86
CA VAL A 15 0.66 -28.89 1.22
C VAL A 15 1.06 -27.41 1.38
N ALA A 16 2.21 -27.13 2.01
CA ALA A 16 2.72 -25.76 2.15
C ALA A 16 3.05 -25.15 0.78
N GLN A 17 3.71 -25.91 -0.11
CA GLN A 17 4.05 -25.45 -1.46
C GLN A 17 2.81 -25.21 -2.32
N ARG A 18 1.80 -26.10 -2.26
CA ARG A 18 0.51 -25.89 -2.95
C ARG A 18 -0.20 -24.64 -2.45
N ARG A 19 -0.18 -24.34 -1.14
CA ARG A 19 -0.74 -23.12 -0.59
C ARG A 19 -0.04 -21.86 -1.09
N THR A 20 1.25 -21.92 -1.36
CA THR A 20 2.02 -20.77 -1.90
C THR A 20 1.71 -20.53 -3.39
N GLU A 21 1.27 -21.54 -4.13
CA GLU A 21 0.92 -21.47 -5.56
C GLU A 21 -0.57 -21.15 -5.80
N MET A 22 -1.44 -21.30 -4.78
CA MET A 22 -2.87 -21.05 -4.90
C MET A 22 -3.22 -19.62 -4.56
N SER A 23 -4.18 -19.05 -5.30
CA SER A 23 -4.71 -17.73 -4.99
C SER A 23 -5.39 -17.71 -3.61
N PRO A 24 -5.39 -16.57 -2.89
CA PRO A 24 -6.12 -16.45 -1.62
C PRO A 24 -7.60 -16.80 -1.77
N GLY A 25 -8.22 -16.41 -2.88
CA GLY A 25 -9.61 -16.76 -3.17
C GLY A 25 -9.83 -18.27 -3.29
N ARG A 26 -8.90 -18.99 -3.92
CA ARG A 26 -8.97 -20.46 -4.03
C ARG A 26 -8.90 -21.14 -2.68
N ILE A 27 -7.95 -20.73 -1.85
CA ILE A 27 -7.76 -21.29 -0.49
C ILE A 27 -9.04 -21.10 0.33
N PHE A 28 -9.66 -19.92 0.26
CA PHE A 28 -10.90 -19.66 1.00
C PHE A 28 -12.09 -20.42 0.41
N ALA A 29 -12.24 -20.49 -0.91
CA ALA A 29 -13.33 -21.21 -1.56
C ALA A 29 -13.31 -22.72 -1.19
N GLU A 30 -12.13 -23.34 -1.16
CA GLU A 30 -11.97 -24.74 -0.71
C GLU A 30 -12.29 -24.93 0.77
N ALA A 31 -11.95 -23.94 1.63
CA ALA A 31 -12.33 -23.96 3.02
C ALA A 31 -13.87 -23.87 3.20
N CYS A 32 -14.55 -23.07 2.37
CA CYS A 32 -16.00 -22.98 2.36
C CYS A 32 -16.66 -24.28 1.89
N ALA A 33 -16.11 -24.95 0.89
CA ALA A 33 -16.64 -26.25 0.46
C ALA A 33 -16.58 -27.31 1.57
N ALA A 34 -15.60 -27.17 2.50
CA ALA A 34 -15.44 -28.10 3.61
C ALA A 34 -16.24 -27.71 4.87
N LYS A 35 -16.44 -26.42 5.15
CA LYS A 35 -16.97 -25.88 6.41
C LYS A 35 -18.20 -24.99 6.26
N GLY A 36 -18.64 -24.73 5.03
CA GLY A 36 -19.75 -23.80 4.77
C GLY A 36 -19.40 -22.38 5.21
N THR A 37 -20.37 -21.70 5.76
CA THR A 37 -20.25 -20.31 6.26
C THR A 37 -19.43 -20.17 7.54
N ASP A 38 -19.06 -21.27 8.20
CA ASP A 38 -18.17 -21.26 9.36
C ASP A 38 -16.69 -21.22 8.97
N ALA A 39 -16.38 -21.12 7.68
CA ALA A 39 -15.01 -21.05 7.18
C ALA A 39 -14.33 -19.75 7.64
N VAL A 40 -13.16 -19.92 8.28
CA VAL A 40 -12.24 -18.85 8.64
C VAL A 40 -10.87 -19.26 8.09
N VAL A 41 -10.24 -18.40 7.32
CA VAL A 41 -8.89 -18.64 6.81
C VAL A 41 -7.99 -17.48 7.21
N GLU A 42 -6.92 -17.83 7.90
CA GLU A 42 -5.81 -16.93 8.20
C GLU A 42 -4.67 -17.18 7.21
N TYR A 43 -4.10 -16.09 6.72
CA TYR A 43 -2.98 -16.11 5.78
C TYR A 43 -1.75 -15.53 6.50
N ASP A 44 -0.62 -16.21 6.39
CA ASP A 44 0.67 -15.74 6.92
C ASP A 44 1.36 -14.74 5.97
N VAL A 45 0.54 -14.00 5.23
CA VAL A 45 0.95 -12.94 4.29
C VAL A 45 -0.13 -11.87 4.22
N THR A 46 0.22 -10.70 3.79
CA THR A 46 -0.75 -9.65 3.47
C THR A 46 -1.32 -9.91 2.08
N ILE A 47 -2.60 -10.30 2.01
CA ILE A 47 -3.23 -10.80 0.76
C ILE A 47 -3.32 -9.74 -0.34
N THR A 48 -3.25 -8.46 -0.03
CA THR A 48 -3.21 -7.37 -1.02
C THR A 48 -1.97 -7.42 -1.89
N ASP A 49 -0.87 -8.03 -1.44
CA ASP A 49 0.34 -8.26 -2.23
C ASP A 49 0.08 -9.16 -3.44
N SER A 50 -0.90 -10.04 -3.38
CA SER A 50 -1.28 -10.91 -4.50
C SER A 50 -1.78 -10.14 -5.74
N LEU A 51 -2.23 -8.90 -5.56
CA LEU A 51 -2.72 -8.05 -6.65
C LEU A 51 -1.60 -7.52 -7.55
N THR A 52 -0.38 -7.44 -7.04
CA THR A 52 0.78 -6.95 -7.80
C THR A 52 1.19 -7.91 -8.90
N SER A 53 0.92 -9.20 -8.73
CA SER A 53 1.23 -10.25 -9.69
C SER A 53 0.16 -10.46 -10.77
N SER A 54 -0.99 -9.79 -10.68
CA SER A 54 -2.09 -9.96 -11.63
C SER A 54 -1.76 -9.34 -12.99
N ARG A 55 -1.47 -10.18 -14.00
CA ARG A 55 -1.13 -9.76 -15.35
C ARG A 55 -2.27 -9.05 -16.11
N ARG A 56 -3.52 -9.19 -15.68
CA ARG A 56 -4.69 -8.69 -16.46
C ARG A 56 -5.00 -7.22 -16.23
N LYS A 57 -4.73 -6.68 -15.04
CA LYS A 57 -4.85 -5.24 -14.73
C LYS A 57 -3.89 -4.92 -13.61
N PRO A 58 -2.67 -4.48 -13.91
CA PRO A 58 -1.74 -4.07 -12.88
C PRO A 58 -2.42 -2.96 -12.07
N ARG A 59 -2.53 -3.16 -10.76
CA ARG A 59 -2.93 -2.13 -9.83
C ARG A 59 -1.66 -1.60 -9.20
N TYR A 60 -1.66 -0.31 -8.94
CA TYR A 60 -0.54 0.36 -8.31
C TYR A 60 -0.93 0.75 -6.88
N PRO A 61 -0.88 -0.19 -5.92
CA PRO A 61 -1.18 0.12 -4.53
C PRO A 61 -0.11 1.04 -3.97
N ALA A 62 -0.54 1.99 -3.14
CA ALA A 62 0.36 2.96 -2.51
C ALA A 62 1.44 2.28 -1.65
N ARG A 63 1.14 1.11 -1.07
CA ARG A 63 2.13 0.32 -0.32
C ARG A 63 3.39 -0.02 -1.11
N ASN A 64 3.30 -0.16 -2.45
CA ASN A 64 4.45 -0.50 -3.29
C ASN A 64 5.47 0.66 -3.42
N MET A 65 5.09 1.86 -3.05
CA MET A 65 5.98 3.03 -3.00
C MET A 65 6.75 3.11 -1.68
N ILE A 66 6.20 2.52 -0.62
CA ILE A 66 6.64 2.70 0.76
C ILE A 66 7.43 1.47 1.19
N LYS A 67 8.47 1.66 1.97
CA LYS A 67 9.21 0.55 2.58
C LYS A 67 8.33 -0.18 3.59
N VAL A 68 8.00 -1.44 3.29
CA VAL A 68 7.20 -2.29 4.18
C VAL A 68 8.10 -2.96 5.22
N VAL A 69 7.70 -2.87 6.49
CA VAL A 69 8.29 -3.57 7.63
C VAL A 69 7.32 -4.67 8.06
N ASP A 70 7.57 -5.88 7.60
CA ASP A 70 6.78 -7.08 7.92
C ASP A 70 7.14 -7.57 9.33
N LEU A 71 6.27 -7.33 10.30
CA LEU A 71 6.48 -7.68 11.70
C LEU A 71 6.35 -9.17 11.97
N SER A 72 5.82 -9.97 11.04
CA SER A 72 5.80 -11.43 11.15
C SER A 72 7.19 -12.02 10.92
N LYS A 73 7.98 -11.43 10.02
CA LYS A 73 9.34 -11.85 9.67
C LYS A 73 10.41 -11.14 10.50
N ASP A 74 10.15 -9.90 10.88
CA ASP A 74 11.07 -9.06 11.66
C ASP A 74 10.34 -8.45 12.86
N PRO A 75 10.07 -9.26 13.92
CA PRO A 75 9.38 -8.79 15.10
C PRO A 75 10.27 -7.86 15.90
N ARG A 76 10.00 -6.58 15.81
CA ARG A 76 10.71 -5.54 16.53
C ARG A 76 9.75 -4.73 17.41
N ARG A 77 10.25 -4.25 18.55
CA ARG A 77 9.49 -3.36 19.43
C ARG A 77 9.77 -1.89 19.20
N TYR A 78 10.88 -1.59 18.51
CA TYR A 78 11.39 -0.24 18.27
C TYR A 78 11.96 -0.14 16.86
N TYR A 79 11.98 1.07 16.33
CA TYR A 79 12.67 1.39 15.11
C TYR A 79 13.44 2.69 15.25
N TRP A 80 14.45 2.89 14.42
CA TRP A 80 15.23 4.10 14.38
C TRP A 80 14.79 4.95 13.19
N HIS A 81 14.70 6.24 13.42
CA HIS A 81 14.41 7.22 12.37
C HIS A 81 15.19 8.51 12.64
N GLU A 82 15.41 9.30 11.59
CA GLU A 82 15.96 10.63 11.74
C GLU A 82 14.97 11.53 12.46
N SER A 83 15.49 12.48 13.23
CA SER A 83 14.66 13.57 13.75
C SER A 83 14.24 14.46 12.61
N LEU A 84 13.04 15.01 12.70
CA LEU A 84 12.66 16.12 11.84
C LEU A 84 13.74 17.22 11.94
N PRO A 85 14.23 17.73 10.80
CA PRO A 85 15.13 18.88 10.84
C PRO A 85 14.44 20.01 11.61
N ASP A 86 15.18 20.67 12.48
CA ASP A 86 14.72 21.89 13.13
C ASP A 86 14.34 22.87 12.00
N PRO A 87 13.11 23.43 11.97
CA PRO A 87 12.73 24.41 10.96
C PRO A 87 13.64 25.63 10.91
N GLY A 88 14.40 25.89 11.96
CA GLY A 88 15.42 26.95 12.03
C GLY A 88 16.84 26.48 11.73
N ALA A 89 17.08 25.18 11.55
CA ALA A 89 18.40 24.69 11.21
C ALA A 89 18.73 25.00 9.74
N PRO A 90 19.96 25.45 9.44
CA PRO A 90 20.37 25.63 8.06
C PRO A 90 20.33 24.26 7.36
N GLN A 91 19.65 24.22 6.22
CA GLN A 91 19.58 23.04 5.39
C GLN A 91 20.97 22.72 4.85
N VAL A 92 21.38 21.45 4.96
CA VAL A 92 22.67 21.00 4.46
C VAL A 92 22.54 20.80 2.95
N HIS A 93 23.10 21.71 2.16
CA HIS A 93 23.28 21.48 0.73
C HIS A 93 24.42 20.50 0.49
N GLU A 94 24.39 19.73 -0.59
CA GLU A 94 25.48 18.83 -1.00
C GLU A 94 26.87 19.52 -0.99
N ALA A 95 26.94 20.82 -1.25
CA ALA A 95 28.15 21.61 -1.18
C ALA A 95 28.71 21.78 0.24
N ASP A 96 27.88 21.54 1.27
CA ASP A 96 28.25 21.73 2.68
C ASP A 96 28.62 20.40 3.38
N LEU A 97 29.02 19.39 2.63
CA LEU A 97 29.43 18.06 3.13
C LEU A 97 30.54 18.08 4.21
N ARG A 98 31.10 19.23 4.54
CA ARG A 98 32.12 19.41 5.59
C ARG A 98 31.54 19.56 6.99
N ARG A 99 30.24 19.77 7.14
CA ARG A 99 29.56 19.84 8.41
C ARG A 99 28.40 18.86 8.39
N GLU A 100 28.64 17.70 8.95
CA GLU A 100 27.55 16.83 9.31
C GLU A 100 26.64 17.63 10.25
N ALA A 101 25.46 18.00 9.74
CA ALA A 101 24.40 18.47 10.61
C ALA A 101 24.21 17.38 11.65
N ALA A 102 24.08 17.73 12.92
CA ALA A 102 23.87 16.77 13.99
C ALA A 102 22.50 16.08 13.79
N ASN A 103 22.45 15.17 12.83
CA ASN A 103 21.30 14.32 12.58
C ASN A 103 21.10 13.46 13.84
N ARG A 104 20.04 13.77 14.57
CA ARG A 104 19.69 13.02 15.76
C ARG A 104 18.81 11.87 15.35
N PHE A 105 19.36 10.67 15.42
CA PHE A 105 18.55 9.45 15.31
C PHE A 105 17.77 9.25 16.60
N HIS A 106 16.48 9.05 16.46
CA HIS A 106 15.58 8.73 17.55
C HIS A 106 15.15 7.27 17.48
N ARG A 107 15.02 6.69 18.65
CA ARG A 107 14.44 5.36 18.80
C ARG A 107 12.98 5.52 19.23
N SER A 108 12.07 5.13 18.36
CA SER A 108 10.63 5.15 18.64
C SER A 108 10.05 3.75 18.77
N PRO A 109 9.00 3.57 19.58
CA PRO A 109 8.29 2.30 19.60
C PRO A 109 7.59 2.08 18.26
N VAL A 110 7.47 0.80 17.87
CA VAL A 110 6.61 0.42 16.74
C VAL A 110 5.19 0.86 17.07
N PRO A 111 4.51 1.57 16.16
CA PRO A 111 3.16 2.06 16.42
C PRO A 111 2.16 0.90 16.53
N GLU A 112 1.05 1.15 17.22
CA GLU A 112 -0.08 0.23 17.21
C GLU A 112 -0.63 0.09 15.78
N LEU A 113 -0.75 -1.16 15.34
CA LEU A 113 -1.31 -1.47 14.03
C LEU A 113 -2.84 -1.35 14.08
N LEU A 114 -3.40 -0.72 13.08
CA LEU A 114 -4.83 -0.54 12.95
C LEU A 114 -5.43 -1.53 11.95
N PRO A 115 -6.64 -2.04 12.20
CA PRO A 115 -7.32 -2.91 11.26
C PRO A 115 -7.80 -2.13 10.04
N THR A 116 -7.44 -2.60 8.85
CA THR A 116 -8.05 -2.20 7.58
C THR A 116 -8.94 -3.32 7.11
N THR A 117 -10.22 -3.04 6.91
CA THR A 117 -11.24 -4.07 6.66
C THR A 117 -12.04 -3.75 5.40
N ALA A 118 -12.31 -4.77 4.61
CA ALA A 118 -13.23 -4.70 3.48
C ALA A 118 -14.38 -5.69 3.65
N TRP A 119 -15.55 -5.27 3.19
CA TRP A 119 -16.78 -6.04 3.23
C TRP A 119 -17.39 -6.18 1.85
N VAL A 120 -17.86 -7.38 1.51
CA VAL A 120 -18.66 -7.62 0.32
C VAL A 120 -19.84 -8.52 0.66
N GLN A 121 -20.99 -8.22 0.09
CA GLN A 121 -22.16 -9.08 0.19
C GLN A 121 -22.01 -10.22 -0.81
N VAL A 122 -22.26 -11.44 -0.35
CA VAL A 122 -22.18 -12.65 -1.17
C VAL A 122 -23.57 -12.98 -1.70
N PRO A 123 -23.74 -13.11 -3.01
CA PRO A 123 -24.98 -13.62 -3.57
C PRO A 123 -25.31 -15.01 -2.99
N PRO A 124 -26.60 -15.32 -2.81
CA PRO A 124 -27.01 -16.66 -2.40
C PRO A 124 -26.39 -17.72 -3.31
N ASP A 125 -25.99 -18.84 -2.75
CA ASP A 125 -25.49 -20.04 -3.44
C ASP A 125 -24.16 -19.86 -4.23
N LEU A 126 -23.62 -18.64 -4.30
CA LEU A 126 -22.36 -18.37 -5.02
C LEU A 126 -21.18 -19.18 -4.46
N TRP A 127 -21.16 -19.43 -3.15
CA TRP A 127 -20.07 -20.15 -2.49
C TRP A 127 -20.10 -21.66 -2.78
N GLU A 128 -21.14 -22.18 -3.40
CA GLU A 128 -21.23 -23.57 -3.83
C GLU A 128 -20.44 -23.84 -5.11
N ASP A 129 -20.22 -22.82 -5.95
CA ASP A 129 -19.35 -22.88 -7.13
C ASP A 129 -17.97 -22.34 -6.80
N ILE A 130 -17.03 -23.26 -6.55
CA ILE A 130 -15.67 -22.94 -6.11
C ILE A 130 -14.95 -22.01 -7.09
N GLU A 131 -15.07 -22.18 -8.41
CA GLU A 131 -14.34 -21.41 -9.41
C GLU A 131 -14.87 -19.97 -9.50
N THR A 132 -16.19 -19.82 -9.52
CA THR A 132 -16.84 -18.52 -9.53
C THR A 132 -16.60 -17.80 -8.21
N PHE A 133 -16.65 -18.52 -7.10
CA PHE A 133 -16.40 -17.94 -5.78
C PHE A 133 -14.94 -17.51 -5.57
N GLU A 134 -13.97 -18.30 -6.03
CA GLU A 134 -12.56 -17.90 -6.10
C GLU A 134 -12.41 -16.58 -6.86
N SER A 135 -12.99 -16.49 -8.05
CA SER A 135 -12.94 -15.29 -8.87
C SER A 135 -13.60 -14.09 -8.17
N PHE A 136 -14.72 -14.31 -7.50
CA PHE A 136 -15.41 -13.28 -6.72
C PHE A 136 -14.52 -12.73 -5.58
N ILE A 137 -13.87 -13.61 -4.82
CA ILE A 137 -12.97 -13.21 -3.74
C ILE A 137 -11.79 -12.42 -4.30
N ASN A 138 -11.08 -12.96 -5.29
CA ASN A 138 -9.87 -12.36 -5.84
C ASN A 138 -10.15 -11.00 -6.51
N TYR A 139 -11.25 -10.86 -7.24
CA TYR A 139 -11.52 -9.65 -8.03
C TYR A 139 -12.48 -8.66 -7.36
N ARG A 140 -13.16 -9.06 -6.30
CA ARG A 140 -14.07 -8.15 -5.61
C ARG A 140 -13.65 -7.87 -4.18
N LEU A 141 -13.45 -8.89 -3.36
CA LEU A 141 -13.11 -8.71 -1.95
C LEU A 141 -11.68 -8.16 -1.78
N ILE A 142 -10.67 -8.83 -2.37
CA ILE A 142 -9.26 -8.42 -2.22
C ILE A 142 -9.01 -7.07 -2.88
N VAL A 143 -9.61 -6.81 -4.03
CA VAL A 143 -9.54 -5.49 -4.69
C VAL A 143 -10.15 -4.39 -3.82
N ARG A 144 -11.23 -4.68 -3.11
CA ARG A 144 -11.88 -3.72 -2.21
C ARG A 144 -11.02 -3.50 -0.96
N LEU A 145 -10.39 -4.55 -0.44
CA LEU A 145 -9.42 -4.45 0.65
C LEU A 145 -8.23 -3.58 0.26
N SER A 146 -7.64 -3.79 -0.91
CA SER A 146 -6.56 -2.94 -1.41
C SER A 146 -6.98 -1.48 -1.62
N THR A 147 -8.25 -1.23 -1.96
CA THR A 147 -8.78 0.14 -2.04
C THR A 147 -8.90 0.77 -0.65
N ALA A 148 -9.35 0.01 0.35
CA ALA A 148 -9.41 0.46 1.73
C ALA A 148 -8.01 0.68 2.31
N GLU A 149 -7.05 -0.19 2.00
CA GLU A 149 -5.64 -0.03 2.35
C GLU A 149 -5.06 1.26 1.77
N ASN A 150 -5.24 1.50 0.48
CA ASN A 150 -4.82 2.76 -0.15
C ASN A 150 -5.46 3.98 0.52
N ASP A 151 -6.73 3.90 0.89
CA ASP A 151 -7.41 4.99 1.60
C ASP A 151 -6.79 5.25 2.98
N THR A 152 -6.50 4.19 3.72
CA THR A 152 -5.83 4.26 5.02
C THR A 152 -4.43 4.87 4.88
N ILE A 153 -3.63 4.43 3.90
CA ILE A 153 -2.27 4.94 3.66
C ILE A 153 -2.30 6.41 3.23
N ILE A 154 -3.20 6.78 2.33
CA ILE A 154 -3.21 8.13 1.73
C ILE A 154 -3.96 9.12 2.61
N ARG A 155 -5.17 8.80 3.08
CA ARG A 155 -6.09 9.73 3.76
C ARG A 155 -6.40 9.38 5.21
N GLY A 156 -5.98 8.22 5.69
CA GLY A 156 -6.24 7.77 7.06
C GLY A 156 -5.66 8.71 8.12
N ALA A 157 -5.97 8.46 9.38
CA ALA A 157 -5.38 9.21 10.50
C ALA A 157 -3.86 8.96 10.55
N GLY A 158 -3.07 9.99 10.25
CA GLY A 158 -1.61 9.89 10.05
C GLY A 158 -1.22 9.39 8.66
N GLY A 159 -2.16 9.34 7.72
CA GLY A 159 -1.88 9.06 6.32
C GLY A 159 -1.12 10.18 5.62
N LEU A 160 -0.61 9.88 4.43
CA LEU A 160 0.31 10.74 3.70
C LEU A 160 -0.20 12.17 3.44
N LEU A 161 -1.51 12.35 3.16
CA LEU A 161 -2.10 13.68 2.93
C LEU A 161 -2.48 14.43 4.21
N ASN A 162 -2.58 13.72 5.33
CA ASN A 162 -3.03 14.26 6.62
C ASN A 162 -1.90 14.56 7.60
N MET A 163 -0.66 14.53 7.13
CA MET A 163 0.51 14.86 7.94
C MET A 163 0.53 16.34 8.28
N PRO A 164 0.64 16.72 9.56
CA PRO A 164 0.58 18.14 9.96
C PRO A 164 1.73 18.98 9.45
N GLN A 165 2.84 18.38 9.04
CA GLN A 165 4.07 19.06 8.61
C GLN A 165 4.35 18.94 7.11
N ILE A 166 3.44 18.32 6.35
CA ILE A 166 3.63 18.19 4.90
C ILE A 166 3.56 19.59 4.23
N ALA A 167 4.53 19.89 3.39
CA ALA A 167 4.55 21.14 2.64
C ALA A 167 3.46 21.14 1.57
N ARG A 168 2.89 22.34 1.33
CA ARG A 168 1.87 22.57 0.30
C ARG A 168 2.39 23.55 -0.72
N MET A 169 2.28 23.20 -2.00
CA MET A 169 2.72 24.02 -3.11
C MET A 169 1.52 24.31 -4.01
N THR A 170 1.19 25.58 -4.18
CA THR A 170 0.16 26.03 -5.11
C THR A 170 0.75 26.27 -6.49
N SER A 171 -0.02 26.01 -7.53
CA SER A 171 0.41 26.18 -8.92
C SER A 171 0.90 27.61 -9.21
N ARG A 172 2.10 27.71 -9.79
CA ARG A 172 2.70 28.94 -10.30
C ARG A 172 2.79 28.95 -11.83
N GLY A 173 1.79 28.38 -12.48
CA GLY A 173 1.79 28.22 -13.94
C GLY A 173 0.93 27.03 -14.33
N SER A 174 1.51 25.99 -14.94
CA SER A 174 0.80 24.75 -15.21
C SER A 174 0.94 23.78 -14.01
N PHE A 175 -0.01 22.88 -13.86
CA PHE A 175 0.06 21.84 -12.83
C PHE A 175 1.28 20.93 -13.02
N SER A 176 1.63 20.63 -14.28
CA SER A 176 2.82 19.87 -14.63
C SER A 176 4.12 20.55 -14.19
N SER A 177 4.25 21.85 -14.40
CA SER A 177 5.43 22.59 -13.95
C SER A 177 5.54 22.64 -12.43
N THR A 178 4.41 22.62 -11.73
CA THR A 178 4.39 22.61 -10.27
C THR A 178 4.77 21.24 -9.72
N ILE A 179 4.37 20.14 -10.37
CA ILE A 179 4.84 18.78 -10.02
C ILE A 179 6.37 18.68 -10.17
N LEU A 180 6.93 19.17 -11.28
CA LEU A 180 8.39 19.20 -11.48
C LEU A 180 9.11 20.08 -10.45
N ALA A 181 8.52 21.21 -10.08
CA ALA A 181 9.07 22.05 -9.02
C ALA A 181 9.04 21.33 -7.67
N ALA A 182 7.98 20.58 -7.37
CA ALA A 182 7.91 19.77 -6.15
C ALA A 182 8.98 18.64 -6.15
N CYS A 183 9.20 17.96 -7.28
CA CYS A 183 10.30 16.99 -7.39
C CYS A 183 11.66 17.65 -7.09
N ASN A 184 11.92 18.82 -7.68
CA ASN A 184 13.15 19.58 -7.41
C ASN A 184 13.29 19.95 -5.92
N GLU A 185 12.21 20.39 -5.26
CA GLU A 185 12.25 20.70 -3.83
C GLU A 185 12.56 19.48 -2.96
N VAL A 186 12.00 18.30 -3.29
CA VAL A 186 12.34 17.03 -2.59
C VAL A 186 13.83 16.77 -2.68
N GLU A 187 14.43 16.92 -3.87
CA GLU A 187 15.87 16.70 -4.06
C GLU A 187 16.71 17.79 -3.38
N GLN A 188 16.28 19.04 -3.36
CA GLN A 188 16.94 20.11 -2.61
C GLN A 188 16.92 19.86 -1.09
N MET A 189 15.92 19.12 -0.58
CA MET A 189 15.87 18.69 0.82
C MET A 189 16.76 17.47 1.11
N GLY A 190 17.49 16.95 0.11
CA GLY A 190 18.35 15.78 0.22
C GLY A 190 17.61 14.44 0.12
N GLY A 191 16.33 14.46 -0.30
CA GLY A 191 15.55 13.26 -0.61
C GLY A 191 15.68 12.85 -2.07
N THR A 192 14.94 11.83 -2.44
CA THR A 192 14.78 11.39 -3.83
C THR A 192 13.31 11.48 -4.19
N ALA A 193 12.96 12.24 -5.23
CA ALA A 193 11.59 12.25 -5.73
C ALA A 193 11.29 10.93 -6.44
N ASP A 194 10.99 9.88 -5.67
CA ASP A 194 10.78 8.52 -6.16
C ASP A 194 9.31 8.17 -6.42
N GLY A 195 8.37 9.02 -6.01
CA GLY A 195 6.96 8.73 -6.15
C GLY A 195 6.04 9.93 -6.40
N LEU A 196 4.96 9.62 -7.13
CA LEU A 196 3.88 10.56 -7.45
C LEU A 196 2.52 9.85 -7.26
N ILE A 197 1.65 10.41 -6.42
CA ILE A 197 0.25 9.98 -6.32
C ILE A 197 -0.61 11.07 -6.96
N ILE A 198 -1.42 10.69 -7.96
CA ILE A 198 -2.18 11.63 -8.79
C ILE A 198 -3.58 11.10 -9.13
N ASN A 199 -4.53 12.02 -9.36
CA ASN A 199 -5.84 11.63 -9.86
C ASN A 199 -5.76 11.11 -11.30
N PRO A 200 -6.49 10.04 -11.66
CA PRO A 200 -6.51 9.53 -13.04
C PRO A 200 -6.90 10.58 -14.09
N ALA A 201 -7.79 11.53 -13.76
CA ALA A 201 -8.18 12.58 -14.70
C ALA A 201 -7.00 13.45 -15.10
N ASP A 202 -6.20 13.89 -14.10
CA ASP A 202 -5.02 14.71 -14.34
C ASP A 202 -3.93 13.92 -15.05
N TYR A 203 -3.70 12.67 -14.65
CA TYR A 203 -2.73 11.79 -15.32
C TYR A 203 -3.00 11.69 -16.83
N TYR A 204 -4.25 11.42 -17.22
CA TYR A 204 -4.59 11.28 -18.64
C TYR A 204 -4.62 12.64 -19.38
N ALA A 205 -4.92 13.73 -18.69
CA ALA A 205 -4.77 15.06 -19.28
C ALA A 205 -3.30 15.33 -19.66
N PHE A 206 -2.35 15.01 -18.80
CA PHE A 206 -0.92 15.17 -19.09
C PHE A 206 -0.41 14.28 -20.21
N MET A 207 -0.93 13.08 -20.35
CA MET A 207 -0.58 12.22 -21.48
C MET A 207 -1.01 12.84 -22.83
N GLY A 208 -2.08 13.65 -22.82
CA GLY A 208 -2.54 14.38 -24.00
C GLY A 208 -1.69 15.61 -24.33
N GLU A 209 -1.01 16.20 -23.33
CA GLU A 209 -0.23 17.43 -23.47
C GLU A 209 1.25 17.23 -23.81
N GLY A 210 1.76 16.00 -23.77
CA GLY A 210 3.16 15.70 -24.07
C GLY A 210 3.71 14.47 -23.38
N ARG A 211 5.06 14.37 -23.31
CA ARG A 211 5.77 13.19 -22.78
C ARG A 211 6.08 13.27 -21.28
N LEU A 212 5.52 14.24 -20.56
CA LEU A 212 5.89 14.48 -19.16
C LEU A 212 5.80 13.23 -18.28
N MET A 213 4.71 12.46 -18.39
CA MET A 213 4.55 11.26 -17.57
C MET A 213 5.56 10.18 -17.92
N ASP A 214 5.83 9.99 -19.22
CA ASP A 214 6.84 9.05 -19.69
C ASP A 214 8.25 9.46 -19.20
N ASP A 215 8.53 10.75 -19.19
CA ASP A 215 9.83 11.26 -18.75
C ASP A 215 9.98 11.14 -17.23
N ILE A 216 8.94 11.37 -16.44
CA ILE A 216 8.92 11.18 -14.99
C ILE A 216 9.12 9.69 -14.66
N GLU A 217 8.38 8.78 -15.31
CA GLU A 217 8.54 7.34 -15.09
C GLU A 217 9.93 6.83 -15.50
N ARG A 218 10.51 7.34 -16.61
CA ARG A 218 11.88 7.00 -17.03
C ARG A 218 12.95 7.46 -16.06
N ASN A 219 12.69 8.53 -15.32
CA ASN A 219 13.59 9.02 -14.28
C ASN A 219 13.39 8.29 -12.93
N GLY A 220 12.63 7.19 -12.92
CA GLY A 220 12.49 6.32 -11.75
C GLY A 220 11.38 6.71 -10.79
N VAL A 221 10.56 7.70 -11.13
CA VAL A 221 9.41 8.08 -10.30
C VAL A 221 8.27 7.09 -10.52
N PHE A 222 7.85 6.41 -9.46
CA PHE A 222 6.72 5.49 -9.50
C PHE A 222 5.40 6.24 -9.39
N ILE A 223 4.46 6.01 -10.34
CA ILE A 223 3.21 6.76 -10.39
C ILE A 223 2.04 5.90 -9.91
N VAL A 224 1.38 6.34 -8.85
CA VAL A 224 0.11 5.75 -8.35
C VAL A 224 -1.06 6.61 -8.78
N ARG A 225 -1.95 6.03 -9.58
CA ARG A 225 -3.18 6.67 -10.06
C ARG A 225 -4.35 6.27 -9.19
N THR A 226 -4.93 7.21 -8.47
CA THR A 226 -6.05 6.93 -7.57
C THR A 226 -7.04 8.08 -7.48
N ARG A 227 -8.33 7.75 -7.38
CA ARG A 227 -9.41 8.70 -7.12
C ARG A 227 -9.48 9.18 -5.66
N LEU A 228 -8.60 8.65 -4.79
CA LEU A 228 -8.48 9.09 -3.41
C LEU A 228 -7.83 10.48 -3.29
N VAL A 229 -7.19 10.93 -4.36
CA VAL A 229 -6.67 12.30 -4.49
C VAL A 229 -7.63 13.06 -5.41
N GLU A 230 -8.02 14.26 -4.99
CA GLU A 230 -8.92 15.11 -5.77
C GLU A 230 -8.27 15.56 -7.09
N PRO A 231 -9.07 15.74 -8.16
CA PRO A 231 -8.55 16.37 -9.38
C PRO A 231 -7.90 17.71 -9.08
N GLY A 232 -6.77 17.99 -9.74
CA GLY A 232 -5.98 19.19 -9.48
C GLY A 232 -5.11 19.10 -8.23
N THR A 233 -5.02 17.91 -7.61
CA THR A 233 -4.14 17.67 -6.46
C THR A 233 -3.22 16.48 -6.76
N ALA A 234 -1.95 16.60 -6.36
CA ALA A 234 -0.99 15.51 -6.42
C ALA A 234 -0.12 15.48 -5.16
N LEU A 235 0.43 14.32 -4.84
CA LEU A 235 1.42 14.16 -3.78
C LEU A 235 2.72 13.66 -4.41
N VAL A 236 3.79 14.42 -4.22
CA VAL A 236 5.16 14.11 -4.65
C VAL A 236 6.01 13.88 -3.41
N GLY A 237 6.95 12.94 -3.44
CA GLY A 237 7.84 12.76 -2.30
C GLY A 237 8.87 11.65 -2.43
N ASP A 238 9.66 11.51 -1.37
CA ASP A 238 10.56 10.40 -1.11
C ASP A 238 9.83 9.33 -0.29
N PHE A 239 9.13 8.45 -0.98
CA PHE A 239 8.32 7.42 -0.33
C PHE A 239 9.17 6.29 0.22
N GLY A 240 10.26 5.96 -0.47
CA GLY A 240 11.14 4.84 -0.11
C GLY A 240 11.92 5.06 1.19
N HIS A 241 12.28 6.31 1.50
CA HIS A 241 13.04 6.66 2.71
C HIS A 241 12.23 7.47 3.71
N GLY A 242 11.35 8.35 3.21
CA GLY A 242 10.58 9.27 4.04
C GLY A 242 9.40 8.62 4.77
N ALA A 243 8.94 7.43 4.35
CA ALA A 243 7.81 6.74 4.96
C ALA A 243 8.10 5.26 5.21
N LEU A 244 7.43 4.70 6.23
CA LEU A 244 7.44 3.27 6.57
C LEU A 244 6.01 2.77 6.70
N LEU A 245 5.74 1.58 6.18
CA LEU A 245 4.49 0.85 6.41
C LEU A 245 4.78 -0.35 7.32
N PHE A 246 4.37 -0.27 8.58
CA PHE A 246 4.40 -1.41 9.48
C PHE A 246 3.21 -2.31 9.17
N ASP A 247 3.48 -3.58 8.92
CA ASP A 247 2.52 -4.58 8.50
C ASP A 247 2.61 -5.80 9.44
N ALA A 248 1.47 -6.30 9.90
CA ALA A 248 1.43 -7.52 10.70
C ALA A 248 1.88 -8.76 9.92
N GLY A 249 1.94 -8.68 8.59
CA GLY A 249 2.25 -9.80 7.70
C GLY A 249 1.20 -10.92 7.76
N ARG A 250 -0.03 -10.57 8.13
CA ARG A 250 -1.14 -11.51 8.31
C ARG A 250 -2.44 -10.93 7.78
N SER A 251 -3.29 -11.80 7.27
CA SER A 251 -4.62 -11.44 6.80
C SER A 251 -5.64 -12.49 7.22
N VAL A 252 -6.90 -12.09 7.29
CA VAL A 252 -7.99 -13.04 7.55
C VAL A 252 -9.13 -12.80 6.57
N ILE A 253 -9.73 -13.89 6.09
CA ILE A 253 -11.00 -13.88 5.36
C ILE A 253 -11.99 -14.76 6.13
N ARG A 254 -13.20 -14.25 6.35
CA ARG A 254 -14.29 -15.00 6.99
C ARG A 254 -15.65 -14.44 6.62
N PHE A 255 -16.68 -15.26 6.80
CA PHE A 255 -18.03 -14.74 6.90
C PHE A 255 -18.23 -14.05 8.25
N ALA A 256 -18.88 -12.91 8.25
CA ALA A 256 -19.17 -12.17 9.47
C ALA A 256 -20.36 -11.23 9.25
N GLU A 257 -20.99 -10.82 10.33
CA GLU A 257 -22.02 -9.80 10.32
C GLU A 257 -21.38 -8.41 10.11
N PRO A 258 -21.80 -7.67 9.07
CA PRO A 258 -21.22 -6.36 8.81
C PRO A 258 -21.74 -5.33 9.83
N PRO A 259 -20.95 -4.29 10.14
CA PRO A 259 -21.43 -3.17 10.94
C PRO A 259 -22.69 -2.54 10.32
N PRO A 260 -23.61 -2.02 11.14
CA PRO A 260 -24.80 -1.33 10.65
C PRO A 260 -24.45 -0.23 9.64
N GLY A 261 -25.18 -0.16 8.53
CA GLY A 261 -24.93 0.83 7.47
C GLY A 261 -23.84 0.48 6.47
N THR A 262 -23.19 -0.67 6.59
CA THR A 262 -22.17 -1.13 5.62
C THR A 262 -22.75 -1.37 4.23
N PHE A 263 -23.99 -1.88 4.17
CA PHE A 263 -24.73 -2.13 2.92
C PHE A 263 -26.03 -1.34 2.88
N ALA A 264 -26.43 -0.94 1.68
CA ALA A 264 -27.69 -0.20 1.46
C ALA A 264 -28.92 -1.05 1.78
N GLU A 265 -28.83 -2.36 1.48
CA GLU A 265 -29.89 -3.32 1.81
C GLU A 265 -29.41 -4.20 2.97
N PRO A 266 -30.11 -4.18 4.10
CA PRO A 266 -29.79 -5.06 5.23
C PRO A 266 -30.14 -6.50 4.89
N GLY A 267 -29.30 -7.42 5.30
CA GLY A 267 -29.48 -8.86 5.14
C GLY A 267 -28.57 -9.48 4.09
N GLY A 268 -28.46 -10.80 4.15
CA GLY A 268 -27.58 -11.58 3.30
C GLY A 268 -26.23 -11.90 3.95
N LEU A 269 -25.59 -12.86 3.35
CA LEU A 269 -24.29 -13.35 3.79
C LEU A 269 -23.20 -12.34 3.39
N ALA A 270 -22.33 -11.99 4.31
CA ALA A 270 -21.23 -11.05 4.04
C ALA A 270 -19.86 -11.67 4.31
N LEU A 271 -18.92 -11.41 3.41
CA LEU A 271 -17.51 -11.70 3.59
C LEU A 271 -16.79 -10.47 4.11
N MET A 272 -15.91 -10.71 5.06
CA MET A 272 -14.95 -9.76 5.60
C MET A 272 -13.54 -10.20 5.25
N ALA A 273 -12.74 -9.28 4.75
CA ALA A 273 -11.27 -9.42 4.70
C ALA A 273 -10.62 -8.32 5.53
N GLN A 274 -9.57 -8.67 6.28
CA GLN A 274 -8.91 -7.76 7.20
C GLN A 274 -7.39 -7.95 7.18
N ILE A 275 -6.68 -6.83 7.23
CA ILE A 275 -5.24 -6.71 7.47
C ILE A 275 -5.00 -5.75 8.62
N HIS A 276 -3.79 -5.75 9.19
CA HIS A 276 -3.40 -4.83 10.25
C HIS A 276 -2.10 -4.14 9.87
N GLU A 277 -2.15 -2.84 9.75
CA GLU A 277 -1.02 -2.04 9.29
C GLU A 277 -1.01 -0.62 9.87
N ARG A 278 0.11 0.06 9.76
CA ARG A 278 0.23 1.47 10.11
C ARG A 278 1.30 2.15 9.26
N VAL A 279 0.93 3.22 8.58
CA VAL A 279 1.90 4.10 7.92
C VAL A 279 2.47 5.10 8.93
N VAL A 280 3.77 5.34 8.81
CA VAL A 280 4.50 6.36 9.58
C VAL A 280 5.34 7.15 8.59
N VAL A 281 5.23 8.47 8.61
CA VAL A 281 6.09 9.34 7.82
C VAL A 281 7.16 9.93 8.73
N ASN A 282 8.40 9.58 8.45
CA ASN A 282 9.56 10.00 9.25
C ASN A 282 10.09 11.35 8.79
N LEU A 283 10.06 11.63 7.48
CA LEU A 283 10.59 12.84 6.85
C LEU A 283 9.48 13.58 6.10
N PRO A 284 8.52 14.20 6.80
CA PRO A 284 7.40 14.90 6.15
C PRO A 284 7.85 16.11 5.31
N THR A 285 9.04 16.65 5.53
CA THR A 285 9.64 17.72 4.71
C THR A 285 9.99 17.25 3.30
N ASN A 286 10.13 15.93 3.10
CA ASN A 286 10.40 15.33 1.79
C ASN A 286 9.12 15.00 1.02
N PHE A 287 7.98 15.56 1.45
CA PHE A 287 6.69 15.37 0.79
C PHE A 287 6.01 16.70 0.51
N PHE A 288 5.46 16.84 -0.69
CA PHE A 288 4.77 18.02 -1.15
C PHE A 288 3.38 17.68 -1.68
N VAL A 289 2.36 18.31 -1.11
CA VAL A 289 1.02 18.34 -1.72
C VAL A 289 0.99 19.48 -2.71
N VAL A 290 0.87 19.15 -3.97
CA VAL A 290 0.71 20.10 -5.08
C VAL A 290 -0.77 20.30 -5.33
N SER A 291 -1.21 21.54 -5.47
CA SER A 291 -2.59 21.90 -5.84
C SER A 291 -2.61 22.98 -6.92
N LEU A 292 -3.63 22.91 -7.82
CA LEU A 292 -3.94 23.91 -8.83
C LEU A 292 -4.38 25.22 -8.19
#